data_63ee19f6da6c28e9e5dd4428256e005c
#
_entry.id   63ee19f6da6c28e9e5dd4428256e005c
#
_cell.length_a   1.000
_cell.length_b   1.000
_cell.length_c   1.000
_cell.angle_alpha   90.00
_cell.angle_beta   90.00
_cell.angle_gamma   90.00
#
_symmetry.space_group_name_H-M   'P 1'
#
loop_
_entity.id
_entity.type
_entity.pdbx_description
1 polymer ?
#
loop_
_entity_poly.entity_id
_entity_poly.type
_entity_poly.pdbx_seq_one_letter_code
_entity_poly.pdbx_strand_id
1 'polypeptide(L)'
;MKITDISVKNPVAIYMFFAGIILFGLLAIFRLPRDLFPDIEYPTLTVVTVYPGASAEQVEKEVTNPLEVILASTENIKNIQSFSKDNVSTISLQFDWGSDITEAAANARDLIELVKYQLPSEAQRPIIMKINSSVMPVVILGLQTTNTNVDISDLIEKVISPRLQHIDGVGTVISIAQPETEIAVEIDPLKAEKYGLTIDYIANLIKSFNLNVPAGSLKTGVW
;
A
#
# COMPACT_ATOMS: atom_id res chain seq x y z
N MET A 1 -46.60 43.59 -4.64
CA MET A 1 -47.34 42.44 -4.09
C MET A 1 -46.42 41.77 -3.06
N LYS A 2 -46.83 41.74 -1.81
CA LYS A 2 -46.01 41.11 -0.79
C LYS A 2 -46.26 39.60 -0.81
N ILE A 3 -45.21 38.82 -0.70
CA ILE A 3 -45.25 37.34 -0.69
C ILE A 3 -46.31 36.82 0.31
N THR A 4 -46.51 37.56 1.42
CA THR A 4 -47.53 37.31 2.42
C THR A 4 -48.97 37.36 1.89
N ASP A 5 -49.31 38.24 0.93
CA ASP A 5 -50.67 38.32 0.37
C ASP A 5 -51.00 37.10 -0.53
N ILE A 6 -50.00 36.55 -1.20
CA ILE A 6 -50.14 35.32 -2.02
C ILE A 6 -50.34 34.12 -1.10
N SER A 7 -49.62 34.09 0.02
CA SER A 7 -49.68 33.03 1.01
C SER A 7 -51.06 32.90 1.64
N VAL A 8 -51.67 34.02 2.00
CA VAL A 8 -53.01 34.04 2.64
C VAL A 8 -54.09 33.71 1.64
N LYS A 9 -53.97 34.10 0.39
CA LYS A 9 -54.98 33.86 -0.67
C LYS A 9 -55.00 32.41 -1.20
N ASN A 10 -53.88 31.69 -1.14
CA ASN A 10 -53.77 30.34 -1.67
C ASN A 10 -53.14 29.37 -0.68
N PRO A 11 -53.81 29.01 0.44
CA PRO A 11 -53.26 28.16 1.47
C PRO A 11 -52.87 26.75 0.98
N VAL A 12 -53.65 26.18 0.07
CA VAL A 12 -53.39 24.84 -0.51
C VAL A 12 -52.05 24.81 -1.28
N ALA A 13 -51.76 25.86 -2.06
CA ALA A 13 -50.50 25.92 -2.82
C ALA A 13 -49.29 25.97 -1.89
N ILE A 14 -49.44 26.64 -0.74
CA ILE A 14 -48.37 26.72 0.25
C ILE A 14 -48.14 25.40 0.96
N TYR A 15 -49.24 24.72 1.36
CA TYR A 15 -49.08 23.38 1.95
C TYR A 15 -48.43 22.40 1.00
N MET A 16 -48.81 22.42 -0.30
CA MET A 16 -48.15 21.60 -1.33
C MET A 16 -46.65 21.96 -1.50
N PHE A 17 -46.31 23.25 -1.45
CA PHE A 17 -44.92 23.70 -1.55
C PHE A 17 -44.08 23.19 -0.37
N PHE A 18 -44.59 23.35 0.86
CA PHE A 18 -43.90 22.85 2.05
C PHE A 18 -43.86 21.33 2.10
N ALA A 19 -44.89 20.63 1.69
CA ALA A 19 -44.89 19.17 1.55
C ALA A 19 -43.83 18.71 0.56
N GLY A 20 -43.67 19.43 -0.57
CA GLY A 20 -42.62 19.18 -1.53
C GLY A 20 -41.20 19.34 -0.93
N ILE A 21 -40.96 20.44 -0.21
CA ILE A 21 -39.68 20.68 0.47
C ILE A 21 -39.37 19.57 1.48
N ILE A 22 -40.35 19.17 2.29
CA ILE A 22 -40.19 18.09 3.28
C ILE A 22 -39.88 16.77 2.57
N LEU A 23 -40.59 16.45 1.48
CA LEU A 23 -40.36 15.25 0.70
C LEU A 23 -38.93 15.23 0.10
N PHE A 24 -38.52 16.33 -0.53
CA PHE A 24 -37.16 16.43 -1.09
C PHE A 24 -36.09 16.40 0.00
N GLY A 25 -36.33 17.03 1.15
CA GLY A 25 -35.45 16.97 2.31
C GLY A 25 -35.27 15.54 2.82
N LEU A 26 -36.36 14.81 2.92
CA LEU A 26 -36.33 13.39 3.36
C LEU A 26 -35.57 12.52 2.35
N LEU A 27 -35.80 12.70 1.06
CA LEU A 27 -35.07 11.98 0.01
C LEU A 27 -33.57 12.33 0.01
N ALA A 28 -33.23 13.59 0.28
CA ALA A 28 -31.83 14.05 0.32
C ALA A 28 -31.07 13.40 1.49
N ILE A 29 -31.71 13.22 2.66
CA ILE A 29 -31.08 12.56 3.82
C ILE A 29 -30.61 11.14 3.48
N PHE A 30 -31.38 10.39 2.71
CA PHE A 30 -31.00 9.02 2.31
C PHE A 30 -29.94 8.96 1.22
N ARG A 31 -29.69 10.06 0.52
CA ARG A 31 -28.69 10.16 -0.54
C ARG A 31 -27.41 10.88 -0.15
N LEU A 32 -27.35 11.48 1.04
CA LEU A 32 -26.11 12.09 1.51
C LEU A 32 -25.04 11.00 1.73
N PRO A 33 -23.86 11.15 1.12
CA PRO A 33 -22.73 10.30 1.44
C PRO A 33 -22.37 10.48 2.92
N ARG A 34 -22.07 9.38 3.61
CA ARG A 34 -21.74 9.37 5.05
C ARG A 34 -20.25 9.06 5.24
N ASP A 35 -19.41 9.65 4.41
CA ASP A 35 -17.98 9.45 4.51
C ASP A 35 -17.39 10.27 5.65
N LEU A 36 -16.48 9.67 6.40
CA LEU A 36 -15.80 10.32 7.53
C LEU A 36 -14.91 11.46 7.06
N PHE A 37 -14.33 11.32 5.87
CA PHE A 37 -13.53 12.33 5.20
C PHE A 37 -14.04 12.49 3.76
N PRO A 38 -14.04 13.72 3.23
CA PRO A 38 -14.28 13.91 1.80
C PRO A 38 -13.20 13.18 1.00
N ASP A 39 -13.57 12.65 -0.16
CA ASP A 39 -12.62 12.05 -1.10
C ASP A 39 -11.67 13.14 -1.61
N ILE A 40 -10.59 13.35 -0.89
CA ILE A 40 -9.52 14.26 -1.29
C ILE A 40 -8.40 13.39 -1.87
N GLU A 41 -8.26 13.45 -3.17
CA GLU A 41 -7.08 12.91 -3.84
C GLU A 41 -5.93 13.92 -3.64
N TYR A 42 -4.98 13.57 -2.78
CA TYR A 42 -3.75 14.34 -2.68
C TYR A 42 -2.96 14.14 -3.97
N PRO A 43 -2.60 15.22 -4.69
CA PRO A 43 -1.86 15.12 -5.93
C PRO A 43 -0.40 14.72 -5.65
N THR A 44 -0.20 13.54 -5.09
CA THR A 44 1.12 13.04 -4.67
C THR A 44 1.26 11.56 -5.02
N LEU A 45 2.39 11.23 -5.68
CA LEU A 45 2.84 9.87 -5.91
C LEU A 45 4.07 9.60 -5.06
N THR A 46 4.16 8.41 -4.50
CA THR A 46 5.34 7.96 -3.79
C THR A 46 5.93 6.75 -4.49
N VAL A 47 7.20 6.85 -4.85
CA VAL A 47 7.98 5.75 -5.44
C VAL A 47 8.89 5.19 -4.36
N VAL A 48 8.73 3.89 -4.05
CA VAL A 48 9.54 3.20 -3.05
C VAL A 48 10.35 2.11 -3.74
N THR A 49 11.65 2.08 -3.46
CA THR A 49 12.58 1.07 -4.00
C THR A 49 13.37 0.47 -2.85
N VAL A 50 13.35 -0.85 -2.72
CA VAL A 50 14.11 -1.57 -1.71
C VAL A 50 15.43 -2.04 -2.33
N TYR A 51 16.55 -1.74 -1.67
CA TYR A 51 17.88 -2.18 -2.07
C TYR A 51 18.56 -2.89 -0.88
N PRO A 52 18.36 -4.21 -0.73
CA PRO A 52 18.84 -4.95 0.44
C PRO A 52 20.35 -4.91 0.58
N GLY A 53 20.85 -4.66 1.79
CA GLY A 53 22.27 -4.64 2.12
C GLY A 53 23.00 -3.34 1.78
N ALA A 54 22.34 -2.36 1.15
CA ALA A 54 22.94 -1.08 0.79
C ALA A 54 22.86 -0.07 1.94
N SER A 55 23.93 0.70 2.14
CA SER A 55 23.92 1.87 3.03
C SER A 55 23.10 3.02 2.42
N ALA A 56 22.67 3.98 3.24
CA ALA A 56 21.93 5.15 2.79
C ALA A 56 22.64 5.91 1.66
N GLU A 57 23.96 6.04 1.72
CA GLU A 57 24.77 6.71 0.68
C GLU A 57 24.77 5.92 -0.64
N GLN A 58 24.85 4.60 -0.58
CA GLN A 58 24.75 3.74 -1.77
C GLN A 58 23.34 3.81 -2.37
N VAL A 59 22.31 3.74 -1.54
CA VAL A 59 20.92 3.89 -1.99
C VAL A 59 20.72 5.23 -2.68
N GLU A 60 21.23 6.33 -2.11
CA GLU A 60 21.14 7.65 -2.72
C GLU A 60 21.79 7.68 -4.10
N LYS A 61 23.04 7.23 -4.19
CA LYS A 61 23.85 7.35 -5.41
C LYS A 61 23.37 6.42 -6.52
N GLU A 62 23.02 5.18 -6.19
CA GLU A 62 22.78 4.13 -7.18
C GLU A 62 21.28 3.93 -7.51
N VAL A 63 20.38 4.39 -6.64
CA VAL A 63 18.93 4.20 -6.82
C VAL A 63 18.19 5.53 -6.83
N THR A 64 18.37 6.37 -5.79
CA THR A 64 17.57 7.59 -5.63
C THR A 64 17.87 8.60 -6.71
N ASN A 65 19.14 8.95 -6.92
CA ASN A 65 19.54 9.95 -7.91
C ASN A 65 19.14 9.60 -9.34
N PRO A 66 19.38 8.37 -9.86
CA PRO A 66 18.92 8.00 -11.20
C PRO A 66 17.40 8.07 -11.36
N LEU A 67 16.64 7.64 -10.36
CA LEU A 67 15.18 7.71 -10.36
C LEU A 67 14.67 9.15 -10.26
N GLU A 68 15.26 9.97 -9.41
CA GLU A 68 14.88 11.37 -9.24
C GLU A 68 15.07 12.17 -10.53
N VAL A 69 16.21 11.99 -11.20
CA VAL A 69 16.50 12.68 -12.48
C VAL A 69 15.48 12.35 -13.56
N ILE A 70 15.11 11.07 -13.70
CA ILE A 70 14.15 10.68 -14.74
C ILE A 70 12.73 11.06 -14.35
N LEU A 71 12.36 10.93 -13.09
CA LEU A 71 11.03 11.27 -12.60
C LEU A 71 10.79 12.79 -12.63
N ALA A 72 11.84 13.61 -12.54
CA ALA A 72 11.74 15.06 -12.68
C ALA A 72 11.22 15.51 -14.06
N SER A 73 11.28 14.65 -15.07
CA SER A 73 10.73 14.92 -16.41
C SER A 73 9.22 14.66 -16.53
N THR A 74 8.56 14.18 -15.46
CA THR A 74 7.10 14.01 -15.45
C THR A 74 6.41 15.38 -15.50
N GLU A 75 5.36 15.50 -16.29
CA GLU A 75 4.62 16.75 -16.46
C GLU A 75 3.85 17.15 -15.18
N ASN A 76 3.66 18.45 -14.97
CA ASN A 76 2.90 19.04 -13.87
C ASN A 76 3.46 18.76 -12.47
N ILE A 77 4.74 18.41 -12.35
CA ILE A 77 5.40 18.29 -11.05
C ILE A 77 5.61 19.66 -10.44
N LYS A 78 5.14 19.83 -9.21
CA LYS A 78 5.35 21.01 -8.38
C LYS A 78 6.61 20.89 -7.51
N ASN A 79 6.82 19.73 -6.93
CA ASN A 79 7.95 19.46 -6.04
C ASN A 79 8.31 17.98 -6.02
N ILE A 80 9.61 17.70 -5.84
CA ILE A 80 10.15 16.35 -5.64
C ILE A 80 10.89 16.37 -4.31
N GLN A 81 10.64 15.37 -3.49
CA GLN A 81 11.37 15.13 -2.25
C GLN A 81 11.80 13.68 -2.22
N SER A 82 13.08 13.44 -1.95
CA SER A 82 13.63 12.11 -1.84
C SER A 82 14.24 11.87 -0.45
N PHE A 83 14.11 10.65 0.02
CA PHE A 83 14.68 10.17 1.26
C PHE A 83 15.39 8.85 1.01
N SER A 84 16.69 8.83 1.28
CA SER A 84 17.51 7.62 1.23
C SER A 84 17.83 7.17 2.65
N LYS A 85 17.48 5.91 2.95
CA LYS A 85 17.83 5.22 4.19
C LYS A 85 18.51 3.91 3.85
N ASP A 86 19.12 3.27 4.85
CA ASP A 86 19.67 1.92 4.67
C ASP A 86 18.61 0.99 4.12
N ASN A 87 18.92 0.32 3.03
CA ASN A 87 18.08 -0.61 2.27
C ASN A 87 16.88 -0.01 1.52
N VAL A 88 16.57 1.29 1.62
CA VAL A 88 15.34 1.82 1.00
C VAL A 88 15.49 3.24 0.48
N SER A 89 14.99 3.46 -0.74
CA SER A 89 14.78 4.77 -1.36
C SER A 89 13.29 5.09 -1.37
N THR A 90 12.93 6.32 -1.03
CA THR A 90 11.56 6.83 -1.10
C THR A 90 11.59 8.18 -1.80
N ILE A 91 10.89 8.29 -2.93
CA ILE A 91 10.77 9.52 -3.72
C ILE A 91 9.32 9.94 -3.75
N SER A 92 9.02 11.14 -3.29
CA SER A 92 7.68 11.72 -3.27
C SER A 92 7.58 12.80 -4.34
N LEU A 93 6.64 12.61 -5.28
CA LEU A 93 6.34 13.52 -6.38
C LEU A 93 5.04 14.25 -6.06
N GLN A 94 5.12 15.54 -5.85
CA GLN A 94 3.96 16.39 -5.62
C GLN A 94 3.59 17.10 -6.92
N PHE A 95 2.33 16.98 -7.32
CA PHE A 95 1.78 17.61 -8.53
C PHE A 95 0.92 18.83 -8.20
N ASP A 96 0.56 19.59 -9.20
CA ASP A 96 -0.39 20.68 -9.05
C ASP A 96 -1.81 20.15 -8.80
N TRP A 97 -2.62 20.94 -8.08
CA TRP A 97 -4.01 20.58 -7.83
C TRP A 97 -4.81 20.47 -9.13
N GLY A 98 -5.54 19.39 -9.28
CA GLY A 98 -6.34 19.10 -10.49
C GLY A 98 -5.59 18.26 -11.54
N SER A 99 -4.34 17.86 -11.28
CA SER A 99 -3.63 16.90 -12.14
C SER A 99 -4.26 15.51 -12.02
N ASP A 100 -4.35 14.78 -13.13
CA ASP A 100 -4.77 13.38 -13.12
C ASP A 100 -3.63 12.51 -12.59
N ILE A 101 -3.77 12.07 -11.34
CA ILE A 101 -2.77 11.25 -10.65
C ILE A 101 -2.70 9.85 -11.27
N THR A 102 -3.74 9.38 -11.96
CA THR A 102 -3.71 8.08 -12.63
C THR A 102 -2.82 8.13 -13.87
N GLU A 103 -2.96 9.17 -14.65
CA GLU A 103 -2.10 9.45 -15.81
C GLU A 103 -0.65 9.71 -15.36
N ALA A 104 -0.44 10.54 -14.34
CA ALA A 104 0.88 10.80 -13.78
C ALA A 104 1.56 9.51 -13.29
N ALA A 105 0.82 8.59 -12.66
CA ALA A 105 1.36 7.30 -12.23
C ALA A 105 1.72 6.38 -13.41
N ALA A 106 0.97 6.44 -14.52
CA ALA A 106 1.30 5.70 -15.72
C ALA A 106 2.59 6.25 -16.36
N ASN A 107 2.69 7.56 -16.53
CA ASN A 107 3.88 8.24 -17.05
C ASN A 107 5.12 7.97 -16.19
N ALA A 108 4.99 8.07 -14.87
CA ALA A 108 6.09 7.75 -13.96
C ALA A 108 6.55 6.29 -14.09
N ARG A 109 5.62 5.34 -14.30
CA ARG A 109 5.96 3.93 -14.53
C ARG A 109 6.74 3.74 -15.81
N ASP A 110 6.32 4.39 -16.89
CA ASP A 110 7.00 4.31 -18.18
C ASP A 110 8.43 4.90 -18.08
N LEU A 111 8.60 6.01 -17.38
CA LEU A 111 9.90 6.61 -17.12
C LEU A 111 10.82 5.70 -16.29
N ILE A 112 10.29 5.04 -15.26
CA ILE A 112 11.05 4.06 -14.45
C ILE A 112 11.53 2.89 -15.31
N GLU A 113 10.70 2.39 -16.25
CA GLU A 113 11.12 1.30 -17.15
C GLU A 113 12.30 1.70 -18.06
N LEU A 114 12.45 2.97 -18.40
CA LEU A 114 13.60 3.46 -19.19
C LEU A 114 14.90 3.40 -18.40
N VAL A 115 14.84 3.61 -17.08
CA VAL A 115 16.03 3.70 -16.22
C VAL A 115 16.36 2.40 -15.49
N LYS A 116 15.50 1.40 -15.58
CA LYS A 116 15.65 0.15 -14.81
C LYS A 116 16.97 -0.58 -15.03
N TYR A 117 17.57 -0.46 -16.22
CA TYR A 117 18.85 -1.07 -16.56
C TYR A 117 20.06 -0.33 -15.96
N GLN A 118 19.84 0.88 -15.41
CA GLN A 118 20.86 1.65 -14.71
C GLN A 118 20.84 1.36 -13.19
N LEU A 119 19.76 0.74 -12.72
CA LEU A 119 19.64 0.35 -11.32
C LEU A 119 20.43 -0.93 -11.04
N PRO A 120 20.97 -1.09 -9.82
CA PRO A 120 21.65 -2.32 -9.41
C PRO A 120 20.72 -3.55 -9.54
N SER A 121 21.30 -4.69 -9.88
CA SER A 121 20.55 -5.96 -10.02
C SER A 121 19.93 -6.45 -8.72
N GLU A 122 20.53 -6.07 -7.59
CA GLU A 122 20.07 -6.36 -6.23
C GLU A 122 18.93 -5.47 -5.76
N ALA A 123 18.76 -4.31 -6.41
CA ALA A 123 17.63 -3.42 -6.12
C ALA A 123 16.33 -4.03 -6.63
N GLN A 124 15.32 -4.05 -5.77
CA GLN A 124 14.00 -4.50 -6.15
C GLN A 124 13.33 -3.49 -7.09
N ARG A 125 12.32 -3.97 -7.81
CA ARG A 125 11.57 -3.12 -8.74
C ARG A 125 10.89 -1.98 -7.98
N PRO A 126 11.03 -0.70 -8.44
CA PRO A 126 10.35 0.43 -7.84
C PRO A 126 8.83 0.24 -7.81
N ILE A 127 8.20 0.51 -6.68
CA ILE A 127 6.75 0.44 -6.48
C ILE A 127 6.21 1.85 -6.41
N ILE A 128 5.19 2.15 -7.23
CA ILE A 128 4.50 3.44 -7.24
C ILE A 128 3.23 3.33 -6.40
N MET A 129 3.10 4.18 -5.40
CA MET A 129 1.94 4.28 -4.53
C MET A 129 1.28 5.64 -4.66
N LYS A 130 -0.05 5.65 -4.80
CA LYS A 130 -0.87 6.85 -4.73
C LYS A 130 -1.29 7.09 -3.28
N ILE A 131 -1.17 8.33 -2.81
CA ILE A 131 -1.66 8.70 -1.48
C ILE A 131 -3.08 9.23 -1.67
N ASN A 132 -4.05 8.51 -1.16
CA ASN A 132 -5.44 8.93 -1.10
C ASN A 132 -6.01 8.75 0.30
N SER A 133 -7.10 9.42 0.61
CA SER A 133 -7.79 9.30 1.91
C SER A 133 -8.35 7.90 2.17
N SER A 134 -8.57 7.11 1.12
CA SER A 134 -9.12 5.75 1.19
C SER A 134 -8.15 4.73 1.81
N VAL A 135 -6.86 5.10 1.96
CA VAL A 135 -5.85 4.24 2.62
C VAL A 135 -5.95 4.29 4.13
N MET A 136 -6.65 5.29 4.69
CA MET A 136 -6.80 5.38 6.14
C MET A 136 -7.69 4.24 6.66
N PRO A 137 -7.22 3.48 7.66
CA PRO A 137 -8.03 2.41 8.24
C PRO A 137 -9.25 3.00 8.96
N VAL A 138 -10.44 2.51 8.62
CA VAL A 138 -11.69 2.89 9.28
C VAL A 138 -11.82 2.24 10.65
N VAL A 139 -11.25 1.04 10.81
CA VAL A 139 -11.28 0.29 12.06
C VAL A 139 -9.90 -0.32 12.30
N ILE A 140 -9.39 -0.16 13.51
CA ILE A 140 -8.15 -0.79 13.97
C ILE A 140 -8.52 -1.76 15.10
N LEU A 141 -8.19 -3.03 14.93
CA LEU A 141 -8.43 -4.09 15.90
C LEU A 141 -7.11 -4.57 16.48
N GLY A 142 -7.00 -4.56 17.81
CA GLY A 142 -5.89 -5.19 18.52
C GLY A 142 -6.24 -6.62 18.91
N LEU A 143 -5.37 -7.56 18.60
CA LEU A 143 -5.51 -8.97 18.98
C LEU A 143 -4.45 -9.33 20.00
N GLN A 144 -4.88 -10.01 21.06
CA GLN A 144 -3.99 -10.50 22.12
C GLN A 144 -4.32 -11.96 22.45
N THR A 145 -3.30 -12.78 22.60
CA THR A 145 -3.46 -14.16 23.12
C THR A 145 -2.72 -14.32 24.43
N THR A 146 -3.32 -15.05 25.35
CA THR A 146 -2.68 -15.50 26.58
C THR A 146 -2.13 -16.92 26.46
N ASN A 147 -2.43 -17.60 25.35
CA ASN A 147 -1.99 -18.97 25.11
C ASN A 147 -0.77 -18.96 24.19
N THR A 148 0.39 -19.29 24.75
CA THR A 148 1.69 -19.32 24.06
C THR A 148 1.79 -20.40 22.96
N ASN A 149 0.87 -21.37 22.94
CA ASN A 149 0.88 -22.46 21.96
C ASN A 149 0.08 -22.14 20.70
N VAL A 150 -0.56 -20.98 20.63
CA VAL A 150 -1.31 -20.55 19.44
C VAL A 150 -0.46 -19.58 18.64
N ASP A 151 -0.13 -19.94 17.42
CA ASP A 151 0.45 -19.01 16.47
C ASP A 151 -0.61 -18.00 16.06
N ILE A 152 -0.50 -16.78 16.61
CA ILE A 152 -1.43 -15.72 16.35
C ILE A 152 -1.36 -15.24 14.89
N SER A 153 -0.19 -15.34 14.25
CA SER A 153 0.02 -14.94 12.86
C SER A 153 -0.76 -15.86 11.93
N ASP A 154 -0.64 -17.16 12.12
CA ASP A 154 -1.39 -18.19 11.39
C ASP A 154 -2.91 -18.00 11.55
N LEU A 155 -3.36 -17.71 12.77
CA LEU A 155 -4.77 -17.47 13.06
C LEU A 155 -5.29 -16.20 12.35
N ILE A 156 -4.51 -15.14 12.35
CA ILE A 156 -4.86 -13.88 11.66
C ILE A 156 -4.93 -14.13 10.15
N GLU A 157 -3.89 -14.72 9.57
CA GLU A 157 -3.76 -14.86 8.12
C GLU A 157 -4.74 -15.88 7.54
N LYS A 158 -4.90 -17.03 8.20
CA LYS A 158 -5.70 -18.14 7.65
C LYS A 158 -7.18 -18.10 8.03
N VAL A 159 -7.54 -17.42 9.13
CA VAL A 159 -8.90 -17.46 9.66
C VAL A 159 -9.52 -16.06 9.76
N ILE A 160 -8.87 -15.12 10.43
CA ILE A 160 -9.47 -13.82 10.76
C ILE A 160 -9.54 -12.93 9.53
N SER A 161 -8.40 -12.70 8.86
CA SER A 161 -8.33 -11.81 7.70
C SER A 161 -9.25 -12.23 6.56
N PRO A 162 -9.34 -13.51 6.16
CA PRO A 162 -10.29 -13.93 5.13
C PRO A 162 -11.76 -13.73 5.54
N ARG A 163 -12.09 -13.98 6.82
CA ARG A 163 -13.47 -13.77 7.30
C ARG A 163 -13.87 -12.31 7.30
N LEU A 164 -12.95 -11.41 7.67
CA LEU A 164 -13.20 -9.97 7.63
C LEU A 164 -13.31 -9.45 6.20
N GLN A 165 -12.48 -9.95 5.27
CA GLN A 165 -12.53 -9.57 3.86
C GLN A 165 -13.84 -9.98 3.16
N HIS A 166 -14.53 -11.00 3.65
CA HIS A 166 -15.82 -11.47 3.09
C HIS A 166 -17.04 -10.69 3.59
N ILE A 167 -16.84 -9.71 4.50
CA ILE A 167 -17.93 -8.87 4.98
C ILE A 167 -18.21 -7.79 3.92
N ASP A 168 -19.47 -7.65 3.55
CA ASP A 168 -19.90 -6.62 2.59
C ASP A 168 -19.49 -5.23 3.06
N GLY A 169 -18.82 -4.47 2.18
CA GLY A 169 -18.31 -3.13 2.47
C GLY A 169 -16.88 -3.08 3.01
N VAL A 170 -16.23 -4.22 3.27
CA VAL A 170 -14.82 -4.28 3.64
C VAL A 170 -13.97 -4.30 2.38
N GLY A 171 -13.17 -3.24 2.14
CA GLY A 171 -12.28 -3.14 0.99
C GLY A 171 -10.99 -3.94 1.16
N THR A 172 -10.27 -3.72 2.25
CA THR A 172 -8.97 -4.36 2.51
C THR A 172 -8.77 -4.57 4.00
N VAL A 173 -8.17 -5.70 4.36
CA VAL A 173 -7.72 -6.00 5.72
C VAL A 173 -6.18 -6.08 5.70
N ILE A 174 -5.53 -5.24 6.48
CA ILE A 174 -4.06 -5.18 6.59
C ILE A 174 -3.68 -5.63 7.99
N SER A 175 -2.81 -6.63 8.08
CA SER A 175 -2.22 -7.05 9.34
C SER A 175 -0.89 -6.34 9.54
N ILE A 176 -0.69 -5.78 10.73
CA ILE A 176 0.52 -5.05 11.10
C ILE A 176 1.12 -5.71 12.34
N ALA A 177 2.44 -5.71 12.43
CA ALA A 177 3.19 -6.22 13.59
C ALA A 177 2.89 -7.69 13.96
N GLN A 178 2.74 -8.54 12.95
CA GLN A 178 2.71 -9.98 13.17
C GLN A 178 4.12 -10.46 13.57
N PRO A 179 4.24 -11.30 14.59
CA PRO A 179 5.50 -12.01 14.86
C PRO A 179 5.77 -12.95 13.68
N GLU A 180 6.87 -12.74 12.98
CA GLU A 180 7.32 -13.67 11.96
C GLU A 180 8.14 -14.78 12.61
N THR A 181 7.79 -16.03 12.30
CA THR A 181 8.60 -17.17 12.72
C THR A 181 9.80 -17.28 11.80
N GLU A 182 10.98 -17.01 12.32
CA GLU A 182 12.23 -17.14 11.60
C GLU A 182 13.07 -18.29 12.15
N ILE A 183 13.88 -18.89 11.30
CA ILE A 183 14.90 -19.86 11.72
C ILE A 183 16.23 -19.11 11.78
N ALA A 184 16.65 -18.68 12.95
CA ALA A 184 17.93 -18.07 13.17
C ALA A 184 19.04 -19.13 13.14
N VAL A 185 20.01 -18.97 12.24
CA VAL A 185 21.19 -19.85 12.18
C VAL A 185 22.36 -19.12 12.83
N GLU A 186 22.67 -19.48 14.06
CA GLU A 186 23.80 -18.93 14.80
C GLU A 186 25.06 -19.72 14.49
N ILE A 187 26.11 -19.04 14.05
CA ILE A 187 27.39 -19.63 13.71
C ILE A 187 28.40 -19.23 14.79
N ASP A 188 29.05 -20.22 15.39
CA ASP A 188 30.20 -20.02 16.29
C ASP A 188 31.46 -19.69 15.45
N PRO A 189 31.97 -18.42 15.53
CA PRO A 189 33.08 -18.00 14.68
C PRO A 189 34.35 -18.81 14.89
N LEU A 190 34.64 -19.22 16.13
CA LEU A 190 35.85 -19.99 16.45
C LEU A 190 35.81 -21.41 15.86
N LYS A 191 34.62 -22.01 15.84
CA LYS A 191 34.45 -23.31 15.18
C LYS A 191 34.48 -23.19 13.67
N ALA A 192 33.86 -22.17 13.09
CA ALA A 192 33.90 -21.93 11.66
C ALA A 192 35.33 -21.76 11.17
N GLU A 193 36.15 -20.97 11.85
CA GLU A 193 37.57 -20.77 11.54
C GLU A 193 38.39 -22.08 11.63
N LYS A 194 38.14 -22.88 12.68
CA LYS A 194 38.80 -24.19 12.85
C LYS A 194 38.55 -25.15 11.68
N TYR A 195 37.37 -25.07 11.06
CA TYR A 195 37.01 -25.89 9.90
C TYR A 195 37.26 -25.19 8.56
N GLY A 196 37.84 -24.00 8.56
CA GLY A 196 38.14 -23.22 7.34
C GLY A 196 36.86 -22.75 6.61
N LEU A 197 35.74 -22.58 7.33
CA LEU A 197 34.46 -22.20 6.77
C LEU A 197 34.26 -20.69 6.97
N THR A 198 33.93 -19.99 5.86
CA THR A 198 33.51 -18.58 5.92
C THR A 198 32.00 -18.50 6.07
N ILE A 199 31.52 -17.37 6.66
CA ILE A 199 30.09 -17.11 6.82
C ILE A 199 29.39 -17.13 5.46
N ASP A 200 30.00 -16.52 4.44
CA ASP A 200 29.45 -16.49 3.08
C ASP A 200 29.33 -17.89 2.46
N TYR A 201 30.30 -18.76 2.72
CA TYR A 201 30.25 -20.14 2.23
C TYR A 201 29.06 -20.89 2.87
N ILE A 202 28.88 -20.75 4.20
CA ILE A 202 27.77 -21.39 4.93
C ILE A 202 26.42 -20.82 4.45
N ALA A 203 26.31 -19.49 4.27
CA ALA A 203 25.10 -18.85 3.77
C ALA A 203 24.73 -19.34 2.36
N ASN A 204 25.71 -19.43 1.45
CA ASN A 204 25.50 -19.94 0.11
C ASN A 204 25.13 -21.43 0.10
N LEU A 205 25.71 -22.22 0.99
CA LEU A 205 25.39 -23.63 1.13
C LEU A 205 23.93 -23.82 1.60
N ILE A 206 23.52 -23.10 2.64
CA ILE A 206 22.12 -23.13 3.12
C ILE A 206 21.16 -22.71 2.01
N LYS A 207 21.49 -21.62 1.29
CA LYS A 207 20.69 -21.12 0.16
C LYS A 207 20.57 -22.15 -0.97
N SER A 208 21.64 -22.90 -1.25
CA SER A 208 21.66 -23.93 -2.31
C SER A 208 20.86 -25.18 -1.94
N PHE A 209 20.74 -25.50 -0.65
CA PHE A 209 19.94 -26.63 -0.18
C PHE A 209 18.48 -26.28 0.14
N ASN A 210 18.18 -25.00 0.33
CA ASN A 210 16.82 -24.50 0.56
C ASN A 210 16.09 -24.23 -0.77
N LEU A 211 16.11 -25.22 -1.66
CA LEU A 211 15.42 -25.17 -2.95
C LEU A 211 14.14 -25.99 -2.88
N ASN A 212 13.02 -25.31 -3.05
CA ASN A 212 11.73 -25.98 -3.25
C ASN A 212 11.60 -26.37 -4.72
N VAL A 213 12.10 -27.57 -5.06
CA VAL A 213 12.04 -28.09 -6.43
C VAL A 213 10.72 -28.82 -6.61
N PRO A 214 9.80 -28.36 -7.47
CA PRO A 214 8.57 -29.07 -7.76
C PRO A 214 8.90 -30.41 -8.45
N ALA A 215 8.72 -31.51 -7.70
CA ALA A 215 9.04 -32.86 -8.19
C ALA A 215 7.98 -33.47 -9.13
N GLY A 216 6.99 -32.68 -9.54
CA GLY A 216 5.87 -33.15 -10.35
C GLY A 216 4.86 -34.00 -9.56
N SER A 217 3.75 -34.34 -10.18
CA SER A 217 2.75 -35.25 -9.62
C SER A 217 2.83 -36.62 -10.27
N LEU A 218 3.10 -37.68 -9.51
CA LEU A 218 2.88 -39.05 -9.95
C LEU A 218 1.38 -39.35 -9.98
N LYS A 219 0.79 -39.40 -11.16
CA LYS A 219 -0.54 -39.98 -11.32
C LYS A 219 -0.40 -41.50 -11.28
N THR A 220 -0.61 -42.08 -10.12
CA THR A 220 -0.88 -43.51 -10.01
C THR A 220 -2.26 -43.76 -10.65
N GLY A 221 -2.23 -44.22 -11.90
CA GLY A 221 -3.45 -44.66 -12.57
C GLY A 221 -3.98 -45.90 -11.86
N VAL A 222 -5.17 -45.76 -11.30
CA VAL A 222 -6.04 -46.92 -11.02
C VAL A 222 -6.92 -47.06 -12.26
N TRP A 223 -6.85 -48.22 -12.90
CA TRP A 223 -7.67 -48.65 -14.05
C TRP A 223 -9.14 -48.78 -13.62
#